data_e1835a537ce7b02c80927b339ebcec36
#
_entry.id   e1835a537ce7b02c80927b339ebcec36
#
_cell.length_a   1.000
_cell.length_b   1.000
_cell.length_c   1.000
_cell.angle_alpha   90.00
_cell.angle_beta   90.00
_cell.angle_gamma   90.00
#
_symmetry.space_group_name_H-M   'P 1'
#
loop_
_entity.id
_entity.type
_entity.pdbx_description
1 polymer ?
#
loop_
_entity_poly.entity_id
_entity_poly.type
_entity_poly.pdbx_seq_one_letter_code
_entity_poly.pdbx_strand_id
1 'polypeptide(L)'
;MIAAVREHGSTDVIVPAAVPAFAVIALCTASGGNDHTAWDLATIGFVTVTAIVLWRRRPAIATPARWCIAGFAGLALWSACSHIWSSDPSATTSEVQRWLMVTSAVACFVVVSSVWGGRPMVAGVAVGATTICAYAVLTRLLPSLPGSPGTTGVNRLDQPIGYWNALGSLAMIGLILSAGLAVSGARHVRLACALAATPLGLALYLTFSRGALLALVAGLVLAVGIVRTRADSLLDASVLVPGAVIPVVILQAFPALTSAYPRHGDQVQQGAAALVLILASMAICGWAAMRWRGILHLSAHAAARRRWIVLGGAALLGVMAVLAAGGIVHVLRTTGQSSPHFQGGDLNRRLLSLSDNGRGAIWRLAWDDFQDHPLIGSGDGTFAKLWAADPSRPFPAQAAHSLYLETAAELGLVGLTLLLVALAVPFRTISVPASPVVAAAAGASAGYLLQAAFDWTWDVSGVTVAALACLAAVASSSSCGCRDVRPGSPPA
;
A
#
# COMPACT_ATOMS: atom_id res chain seq x y z
N MET A 1 21.72 -8.22 -2.84
CA MET A 1 21.22 -8.87 -4.05
C MET A 1 22.31 -9.72 -4.74
N ILE A 2 23.51 -9.19 -5.02
CA ILE A 2 24.56 -9.91 -5.77
C ILE A 2 25.16 -11.11 -5.04
N ALA A 3 25.25 -11.14 -3.71
CA ALA A 3 25.81 -12.28 -2.96
C ALA A 3 24.79 -13.43 -2.74
N ALA A 4 23.50 -13.13 -2.59
CA ALA A 4 22.44 -14.16 -2.55
C ALA A 4 22.19 -14.80 -3.93
N VAL A 5 22.60 -14.13 -4.99
CA VAL A 5 22.57 -14.60 -6.39
C VAL A 5 23.61 -15.70 -6.67
N ARG A 6 24.64 -15.84 -5.83
CA ARG A 6 25.68 -16.88 -6.04
C ARG A 6 25.37 -18.22 -5.38
N GLU A 7 24.49 -18.28 -4.38
CA GLU A 7 24.14 -19.54 -3.69
C GLU A 7 22.89 -20.25 -4.26
N HIS A 8 22.01 -19.51 -4.96
CA HIS A 8 20.88 -20.08 -5.72
C HIS A 8 20.96 -19.45 -7.11
N GLY A 9 20.80 -20.21 -8.15
CA GLY A 9 20.92 -19.72 -9.53
C GLY A 9 20.21 -18.37 -9.70
N SER A 10 20.88 -17.40 -10.33
CA SER A 10 20.44 -15.99 -10.40
C SER A 10 18.99 -15.81 -10.88
N THR A 11 18.48 -16.74 -11.67
CA THR A 11 17.10 -16.78 -12.17
C THR A 11 16.05 -17.06 -11.09
N ASP A 12 16.39 -17.85 -10.06
CA ASP A 12 15.44 -18.27 -9.00
C ASP A 12 15.07 -17.15 -8.01
N VAL A 13 15.77 -16.04 -7.99
CA VAL A 13 15.46 -14.86 -7.14
C VAL A 13 14.92 -13.71 -7.95
N ILE A 14 15.44 -13.49 -9.17
CA ILE A 14 15.10 -12.34 -10.00
C ILE A 14 13.68 -12.47 -10.56
N VAL A 15 13.32 -13.62 -11.11
CA VAL A 15 12.01 -13.83 -11.74
C VAL A 15 10.84 -13.60 -10.75
N PRO A 16 10.82 -14.23 -9.56
CA PRO A 16 9.70 -14.04 -8.64
C PRO A 16 9.58 -12.63 -8.06
N ALA A 17 10.68 -11.86 -8.00
CA ALA A 17 10.64 -10.45 -7.60
C ALA A 17 10.22 -9.52 -8.75
N ALA A 18 10.57 -9.88 -10.00
CA ALA A 18 10.22 -9.08 -11.17
C ALA A 18 8.71 -9.05 -11.43
N VAL A 19 7.99 -10.14 -11.15
CA VAL A 19 6.54 -10.22 -11.40
C VAL A 19 5.76 -9.11 -10.65
N PRO A 20 5.81 -8.99 -9.31
CA PRO A 20 5.09 -7.93 -8.61
C PRO A 20 5.69 -6.54 -8.86
N ALA A 21 7.02 -6.42 -9.04
CA ALA A 21 7.64 -5.14 -9.37
C ALA A 21 7.11 -4.58 -10.69
N PHE A 22 7.11 -5.41 -11.74
CA PHE A 22 6.60 -5.02 -13.04
C PHE A 22 5.11 -4.71 -13.01
N ALA A 23 4.30 -5.54 -12.34
CA ALA A 23 2.87 -5.32 -12.23
C ALA A 23 2.55 -3.95 -11.56
N VAL A 24 3.21 -3.64 -10.45
CA VAL A 24 3.05 -2.36 -9.75
C VAL A 24 3.49 -1.19 -10.63
N ILE A 25 4.66 -1.28 -11.27
CA ILE A 25 5.16 -0.20 -12.13
C ILE A 25 4.24 0.01 -13.34
N ALA A 26 3.89 -1.07 -14.06
CA ALA A 26 3.08 -0.98 -15.26
C ALA A 26 1.69 -0.38 -14.99
N LEU A 27 0.98 -0.89 -13.96
CA LEU A 27 -0.34 -0.39 -13.62
C LEU A 27 -0.30 1.04 -13.06
N CYS A 28 0.66 1.35 -12.18
CA CYS A 28 0.77 2.71 -11.65
C CYS A 28 1.12 3.75 -12.72
N THR A 29 1.93 3.40 -13.73
CA THR A 29 2.26 4.31 -14.87
C THR A 29 1.14 4.41 -15.89
N ALA A 30 0.20 3.46 -15.91
CA ALA A 30 -1.03 3.51 -16.70
C ALA A 30 -2.15 4.23 -15.92
N SER A 31 -1.88 5.43 -15.40
CA SER A 31 -2.83 6.24 -14.62
C SER A 31 -3.48 5.49 -13.46
N GLY A 32 -2.69 4.69 -12.74
CA GLY A 32 -3.17 3.86 -11.64
C GLY A 32 -3.80 2.53 -12.06
N GLY A 33 -3.89 2.25 -13.37
CA GLY A 33 -4.49 1.03 -13.91
C GLY A 33 -6.02 1.02 -13.80
N ASN A 34 -6.65 2.16 -14.05
CA ASN A 34 -8.11 2.36 -13.92
C ASN A 34 -8.83 2.36 -15.25
N ASP A 35 -8.35 1.63 -16.25
CA ASP A 35 -9.01 1.49 -17.53
C ASP A 35 -9.11 0.01 -17.94
N HIS A 36 -10.10 -0.27 -18.81
CA HIS A 36 -10.40 -1.62 -19.29
C HIS A 36 -9.17 -2.31 -19.94
N THR A 37 -8.41 -1.55 -20.73
CA THR A 37 -7.25 -2.08 -21.44
C THR A 37 -6.17 -2.50 -20.44
N ALA A 38 -5.94 -1.70 -19.40
CA ALA A 38 -4.98 -2.04 -18.34
C ALA A 38 -5.40 -3.31 -17.58
N TRP A 39 -6.71 -3.46 -17.28
CA TRP A 39 -7.22 -4.67 -16.60
C TRP A 39 -7.09 -5.91 -17.46
N ASP A 40 -7.45 -5.83 -18.75
CA ASP A 40 -7.37 -6.96 -19.68
C ASP A 40 -5.92 -7.41 -19.89
N LEU A 41 -5.01 -6.47 -20.14
CA LEU A 41 -3.59 -6.78 -20.31
C LEU A 41 -2.97 -7.36 -19.04
N ALA A 42 -3.32 -6.81 -17.86
CA ALA A 42 -2.87 -7.34 -16.58
C ALA A 42 -3.41 -8.76 -16.34
N THR A 43 -4.68 -9.00 -16.62
CA THR A 43 -5.32 -10.33 -16.52
C THR A 43 -4.59 -11.35 -17.40
N ILE A 44 -4.37 -11.03 -18.67
CA ILE A 44 -3.63 -11.90 -19.60
C ILE A 44 -2.23 -12.19 -19.07
N GLY A 45 -1.53 -11.16 -18.58
CA GLY A 45 -0.19 -11.29 -18.01
C GLY A 45 -0.17 -12.22 -16.79
N PHE A 46 -1.07 -12.00 -15.83
CA PHE A 46 -1.16 -12.83 -14.62
C PHE A 46 -1.55 -14.27 -14.93
N VAL A 47 -2.52 -14.49 -15.81
CA VAL A 47 -2.93 -15.84 -16.25
C VAL A 47 -1.76 -16.54 -16.94
N THR A 48 -1.05 -15.85 -17.82
CA THR A 48 0.10 -16.40 -18.54
C THR A 48 1.22 -16.83 -17.59
N VAL A 49 1.60 -15.96 -16.64
CA VAL A 49 2.62 -16.29 -15.63
C VAL A 49 2.16 -17.47 -14.78
N THR A 50 0.90 -17.46 -14.34
CA THR A 50 0.32 -18.56 -13.55
C THR A 50 0.40 -19.88 -14.32
N ALA A 51 -0.03 -19.91 -15.58
CA ALA A 51 -0.01 -21.11 -16.42
C ALA A 51 1.43 -21.65 -16.62
N ILE A 52 2.40 -20.77 -16.91
CA ILE A 52 3.81 -21.15 -17.06
C ILE A 52 4.36 -21.76 -15.77
N VAL A 53 4.08 -21.13 -14.61
CA VAL A 53 4.60 -21.62 -13.32
C VAL A 53 3.95 -22.96 -12.95
N LEU A 54 2.63 -23.10 -13.11
CA LEU A 54 1.92 -24.35 -12.85
C LEU A 54 2.40 -25.48 -13.76
N TRP A 55 2.63 -25.20 -15.04
CA TRP A 55 3.13 -26.18 -15.98
C TRP A 55 4.53 -26.68 -15.62
N ARG A 56 5.42 -25.74 -15.20
CA ARG A 56 6.83 -26.09 -14.91
C ARG A 56 7.07 -26.61 -13.50
N ARG A 57 6.33 -26.15 -12.50
CA ARG A 57 6.67 -26.36 -11.07
C ARG A 57 5.62 -27.11 -10.26
N ARG A 58 4.34 -27.08 -10.65
CA ARG A 58 3.20 -27.75 -9.99
C ARG A 58 3.22 -27.58 -8.45
N PRO A 59 3.24 -26.35 -7.90
CA PRO A 59 3.36 -26.15 -6.46
C PRO A 59 2.14 -26.66 -5.70
N ALA A 60 2.37 -27.15 -4.49
CA ALA A 60 1.29 -27.40 -3.54
C ALA A 60 0.81 -26.06 -2.97
N ILE A 61 -0.42 -25.69 -3.25
CA ILE A 61 -1.05 -24.46 -2.73
C ILE A 61 -1.69 -24.75 -1.38
N ALA A 62 -1.34 -23.99 -0.35
CA ALA A 62 -1.90 -24.10 0.99
C ALA A 62 -3.42 -23.85 1.00
N THR A 63 -4.15 -24.55 1.86
CA THR A 63 -5.62 -24.41 1.95
C THR A 63 -6.09 -22.96 2.16
N PRO A 64 -5.49 -22.16 3.05
CA PRO A 64 -5.88 -20.74 3.19
C PRO A 64 -5.71 -19.91 1.93
N ALA A 65 -4.63 -20.16 1.18
CA ALA A 65 -4.39 -19.48 -0.10
C ALA A 65 -5.43 -19.89 -1.15
N ARG A 66 -5.90 -21.16 -1.14
CA ARG A 66 -7.00 -21.59 -2.03
C ARG A 66 -8.31 -20.89 -1.68
N TRP A 67 -8.62 -20.71 -0.39
CA TRP A 67 -9.81 -19.97 0.05
C TRP A 67 -9.73 -18.48 -0.32
N CYS A 68 -8.55 -17.87 -0.27
CA CYS A 68 -8.34 -16.52 -0.73
C CYS A 68 -8.68 -16.38 -2.24
N ILE A 69 -8.12 -17.27 -3.07
CA ILE A 69 -8.42 -17.29 -4.52
C ILE A 69 -9.91 -17.56 -4.75
N ALA A 70 -10.50 -18.55 -4.05
CA ALA A 70 -11.91 -18.91 -4.21
C ALA A 70 -12.85 -17.76 -3.81
N GLY A 71 -12.52 -16.99 -2.76
CA GLY A 71 -13.29 -15.82 -2.36
C GLY A 71 -13.31 -14.73 -3.45
N PHE A 72 -12.17 -14.38 -4.03
CA PHE A 72 -12.12 -13.41 -5.12
C PHE A 72 -12.77 -13.95 -6.42
N ALA A 73 -12.60 -15.24 -6.73
CA ALA A 73 -13.29 -15.86 -7.86
C ALA A 73 -14.81 -15.88 -7.64
N GLY A 74 -15.26 -16.13 -6.41
CA GLY A 74 -16.66 -16.03 -6.02
C GLY A 74 -17.22 -14.62 -6.17
N LEU A 75 -16.42 -13.58 -5.82
CA LEU A 75 -16.78 -12.18 -6.05
C LEU A 75 -16.92 -11.87 -7.54
N ALA A 76 -15.96 -12.28 -8.36
CA ALA A 76 -16.05 -12.09 -9.82
C ALA A 76 -17.31 -12.75 -10.41
N LEU A 77 -17.61 -13.98 -9.95
CA LEU A 77 -18.83 -14.67 -10.37
C LEU A 77 -20.10 -13.97 -9.86
N TRP A 78 -20.11 -13.52 -8.60
CA TRP A 78 -21.28 -12.84 -8.01
C TRP A 78 -21.51 -11.47 -8.67
N SER A 79 -20.45 -10.71 -8.95
CA SER A 79 -20.50 -9.50 -9.77
C SER A 79 -21.08 -9.78 -11.14
N ALA A 80 -20.64 -10.84 -11.83
CA ALA A 80 -21.22 -11.24 -13.11
C ALA A 80 -22.71 -11.63 -13.00
N CYS A 81 -23.12 -12.32 -11.93
CA CYS A 81 -24.53 -12.63 -11.69
C CYS A 81 -25.36 -11.36 -11.45
N SER A 82 -24.78 -10.32 -10.84
CA SER A 82 -25.49 -9.08 -10.55
C SER A 82 -25.96 -8.32 -11.82
N HIS A 83 -25.41 -8.64 -12.97
CA HIS A 83 -25.93 -8.18 -14.26
C HIS A 83 -27.44 -8.39 -14.45
N ILE A 84 -27.99 -9.44 -13.83
CA ILE A 84 -29.41 -9.83 -13.99
C ILE A 84 -30.35 -8.77 -13.39
N TRP A 85 -29.89 -8.07 -12.33
CA TRP A 85 -30.70 -7.09 -11.61
C TRP A 85 -30.07 -5.69 -11.57
N SER A 86 -28.85 -5.52 -12.09
CA SER A 86 -28.15 -4.24 -12.10
C SER A 86 -28.91 -3.18 -12.91
N SER A 87 -29.03 -1.99 -12.36
CA SER A 87 -29.57 -0.84 -13.04
C SER A 87 -28.60 -0.22 -14.07
N ASP A 88 -27.30 -0.60 -14.02
CA ASP A 88 -26.25 -0.15 -14.95
C ASP A 88 -25.38 -1.33 -15.42
N PRO A 89 -25.85 -2.10 -16.42
CA PRO A 89 -25.10 -3.24 -16.93
C PRO A 89 -23.71 -2.91 -17.50
N SER A 90 -23.49 -1.68 -17.96
CA SER A 90 -22.18 -1.28 -18.51
C SER A 90 -21.14 -1.11 -17.38
N ALA A 91 -21.53 -0.46 -16.30
CA ALA A 91 -20.70 -0.34 -15.11
C ALA A 91 -20.43 -1.73 -14.49
N THR A 92 -21.44 -2.59 -14.41
CA THR A 92 -21.27 -3.97 -13.92
C THR A 92 -20.27 -4.75 -14.78
N THR A 93 -20.28 -4.59 -16.11
CA THR A 93 -19.26 -5.23 -16.97
C THR A 93 -17.84 -4.78 -16.61
N SER A 94 -17.66 -3.49 -16.36
CA SER A 94 -16.37 -2.93 -15.94
C SER A 94 -15.89 -3.53 -14.62
N GLU A 95 -16.79 -3.66 -13.63
CA GLU A 95 -16.47 -4.26 -12.34
C GLU A 95 -16.11 -5.75 -12.47
N VAL A 96 -16.83 -6.51 -13.30
CA VAL A 96 -16.49 -7.91 -13.60
C VAL A 96 -15.06 -8.03 -14.16
N GLN A 97 -14.68 -7.16 -15.12
CA GLN A 97 -13.30 -7.15 -15.65
C GLN A 97 -12.28 -6.86 -14.54
N ARG A 98 -12.58 -5.89 -13.66
CA ARG A 98 -11.72 -5.55 -12.53
C ARG A 98 -11.59 -6.71 -11.55
N TRP A 99 -12.69 -7.39 -11.18
CA TRP A 99 -12.64 -8.57 -10.31
C TRP A 99 -11.90 -9.76 -10.95
N LEU A 100 -11.98 -9.95 -12.25
CA LEU A 100 -11.20 -10.96 -12.97
C LEU A 100 -9.70 -10.64 -12.91
N MET A 101 -9.32 -9.36 -13.08
CA MET A 101 -7.93 -8.91 -12.92
C MET A 101 -7.44 -9.15 -11.48
N VAL A 102 -8.20 -8.78 -10.46
CA VAL A 102 -7.89 -9.01 -9.04
C VAL A 102 -7.71 -10.51 -8.75
N THR A 103 -8.64 -11.34 -9.23
CA THR A 103 -8.59 -12.80 -9.04
C THR A 103 -7.35 -13.41 -9.68
N SER A 104 -7.05 -13.01 -10.91
CA SER A 104 -5.87 -13.50 -11.64
C SER A 104 -4.55 -13.05 -11.00
N ALA A 105 -4.50 -11.81 -10.48
CA ALA A 105 -3.36 -11.29 -9.73
C ALA A 105 -3.11 -12.11 -8.45
N VAL A 106 -4.15 -12.35 -7.65
CA VAL A 106 -4.04 -13.15 -6.41
C VAL A 106 -3.60 -14.57 -6.73
N ALA A 107 -4.19 -15.22 -7.75
CA ALA A 107 -3.81 -16.56 -8.17
C ALA A 107 -2.34 -16.61 -8.59
N CYS A 108 -1.88 -15.65 -9.39
CA CYS A 108 -0.50 -15.52 -9.83
C CYS A 108 0.46 -15.37 -8.63
N PHE A 109 0.18 -14.44 -7.74
CA PHE A 109 1.05 -14.17 -6.60
C PHE A 109 1.08 -15.33 -5.60
N VAL A 110 -0.04 -16.00 -5.37
CA VAL A 110 -0.09 -17.22 -4.55
C VAL A 110 0.75 -18.33 -5.18
N VAL A 111 0.60 -18.57 -6.48
CA VAL A 111 1.39 -19.61 -7.18
C VAL A 111 2.88 -19.30 -7.16
N VAL A 112 3.26 -18.03 -7.44
CA VAL A 112 4.67 -17.59 -7.39
C VAL A 112 5.21 -17.71 -5.95
N SER A 113 4.49 -17.23 -4.94
CA SER A 113 4.91 -17.33 -3.53
C SER A 113 5.01 -18.77 -3.05
N SER A 114 4.17 -19.68 -3.56
CA SER A 114 4.20 -21.11 -3.18
C SER A 114 5.44 -21.83 -3.72
N VAL A 115 6.04 -21.33 -4.82
CA VAL A 115 7.27 -21.90 -5.40
C VAL A 115 8.53 -21.30 -4.75
N TRP A 116 8.59 -19.97 -4.63
CA TRP A 116 9.83 -19.24 -4.28
C TRP A 116 9.79 -18.58 -2.90
N GLY A 117 8.67 -18.71 -2.20
CA GLY A 117 8.45 -18.06 -0.90
C GLY A 117 8.06 -16.59 -1.01
N GLY A 118 7.61 -16.01 0.10
CA GLY A 118 7.10 -14.64 0.16
C GLY A 118 8.18 -13.54 0.07
N ARG A 119 9.45 -13.84 0.37
CA ARG A 119 10.51 -12.82 0.43
C ARG A 119 10.80 -12.14 -0.92
N PRO A 120 10.99 -12.87 -2.04
CA PRO A 120 11.14 -12.24 -3.35
C PRO A 120 9.92 -11.41 -3.75
N MET A 121 8.72 -11.88 -3.43
CA MET A 121 7.47 -11.17 -3.67
C MET A 121 7.46 -9.80 -2.97
N VAL A 122 7.74 -9.79 -1.67
CA VAL A 122 7.83 -8.57 -0.85
C VAL A 122 8.91 -7.62 -1.37
N ALA A 123 10.07 -8.15 -1.77
CA ALA A 123 11.15 -7.35 -2.35
C ALA A 123 10.74 -6.70 -3.67
N GLY A 124 10.02 -7.43 -4.53
CA GLY A 124 9.51 -6.91 -5.79
C GLY A 124 8.51 -5.77 -5.60
N VAL A 125 7.55 -5.92 -4.68
CA VAL A 125 6.61 -4.84 -4.33
C VAL A 125 7.35 -3.63 -3.78
N ALA A 126 8.34 -3.82 -2.89
CA ALA A 126 9.13 -2.71 -2.34
C ALA A 126 9.91 -1.96 -3.44
N VAL A 127 10.47 -2.68 -4.41
CA VAL A 127 11.13 -2.07 -5.57
C VAL A 127 10.14 -1.29 -6.43
N GLY A 128 8.99 -1.89 -6.78
CA GLY A 128 7.95 -1.21 -7.56
C GLY A 128 7.46 0.07 -6.87
N ALA A 129 7.12 -0.02 -5.58
CA ALA A 129 6.70 1.13 -4.78
C ALA A 129 7.77 2.24 -4.72
N THR A 130 9.04 1.85 -4.51
CA THR A 130 10.16 2.82 -4.48
C THR A 130 10.34 3.52 -5.83
N THR A 131 10.24 2.77 -6.93
CA THR A 131 10.39 3.32 -8.29
C THR A 131 9.29 4.35 -8.60
N ILE A 132 8.03 4.01 -8.31
CA ILE A 132 6.89 4.92 -8.53
C ILE A 132 6.98 6.15 -7.63
N CYS A 133 7.31 5.97 -6.33
CA CYS A 133 7.47 7.10 -5.41
C CYS A 133 8.67 7.99 -5.77
N ALA A 134 9.77 7.41 -6.27
CA ALA A 134 10.92 8.19 -6.75
C ALA A 134 10.54 9.03 -7.96
N TYR A 135 9.85 8.45 -8.94
CA TYR A 135 9.33 9.20 -10.09
C TYR A 135 8.40 10.34 -9.64
N ALA A 136 7.43 10.02 -8.76
CA ALA A 136 6.51 11.01 -8.22
C ALA A 136 7.23 12.19 -7.54
N VAL A 137 8.22 11.90 -6.69
CA VAL A 137 9.02 12.94 -6.02
C VAL A 137 9.80 13.77 -7.03
N LEU A 138 10.36 13.16 -8.08
CA LEU A 138 11.06 13.89 -9.13
C LEU A 138 10.15 14.83 -9.90
N THR A 139 8.89 14.47 -10.19
CA THR A 139 7.93 15.40 -10.83
C THR A 139 7.63 16.62 -9.97
N ARG A 140 7.70 16.48 -8.63
CA ARG A 140 7.55 17.61 -7.70
C ARG A 140 8.79 18.51 -7.67
N LEU A 141 9.98 17.91 -7.64
CA LEU A 141 11.24 18.64 -7.53
C LEU A 141 11.69 19.25 -8.87
N LEU A 142 11.31 18.62 -9.97
CA LEU A 142 11.63 19.00 -11.34
C LEU A 142 10.34 19.14 -12.16
N PRO A 143 9.57 20.23 -12.00
CA PRO A 143 8.25 20.38 -12.60
C PRO A 143 8.25 20.51 -14.14
N SER A 144 9.41 20.54 -14.76
CA SER A 144 9.58 20.46 -16.23
C SER A 144 9.59 19.03 -16.76
N LEU A 145 9.61 18.01 -15.88
CA LEU A 145 9.53 16.62 -16.31
C LEU A 145 8.14 16.28 -16.87
N PRO A 146 8.05 15.39 -17.88
CA PRO A 146 6.78 14.87 -18.35
C PRO A 146 5.96 14.28 -17.20
N GLY A 147 4.66 14.54 -17.17
CA GLY A 147 3.77 14.06 -16.12
C GLY A 147 3.77 14.92 -14.85
N SER A 148 4.48 16.06 -14.83
CA SER A 148 4.30 17.03 -13.76
C SER A 148 2.89 17.60 -13.80
N PRO A 149 2.21 17.76 -12.64
CA PRO A 149 0.86 18.28 -12.61
C PRO A 149 0.81 19.67 -13.24
N GLY A 150 -0.14 19.87 -14.14
CA GLY A 150 -0.44 21.19 -14.65
C GLY A 150 -0.93 22.12 -13.52
N THR A 151 -0.83 23.42 -13.71
CA THR A 151 -1.16 24.46 -12.71
C THR A 151 -2.64 24.55 -12.30
N THR A 152 -3.49 23.61 -12.74
CA THR A 152 -4.96 23.69 -12.62
C THR A 152 -5.56 23.02 -11.37
N GLY A 153 -4.75 22.36 -10.54
CA GLY A 153 -5.24 21.65 -9.34
C GLY A 153 -4.45 21.97 -8.08
N VAL A 154 -4.93 21.47 -6.95
CA VAL A 154 -4.20 21.52 -5.69
C VAL A 154 -2.91 20.72 -5.82
N ASN A 155 -1.77 21.34 -5.51
CA ASN A 155 -0.43 20.78 -5.70
C ASN A 155 -0.09 19.67 -4.69
N ARG A 156 -0.92 18.62 -4.61
CA ARG A 156 -0.65 17.37 -3.89
C ARG A 156 0.03 16.39 -4.83
N LEU A 157 0.94 15.58 -4.28
CA LEU A 157 1.66 14.61 -5.10
C LEU A 157 0.76 13.42 -5.45
N ASP A 158 0.53 13.20 -6.75
CA ASP A 158 -0.37 12.17 -7.27
C ASP A 158 0.18 11.39 -8.47
N GLN A 159 1.16 11.97 -9.19
CA GLN A 159 1.73 11.35 -10.37
C GLN A 159 2.62 10.13 -10.04
N PRO A 160 2.67 9.11 -10.89
CA PRO A 160 1.93 8.92 -12.17
C PRO A 160 0.54 8.31 -12.00
N ILE A 161 0.12 8.04 -10.77
CA ILE A 161 -1.10 7.30 -10.43
C ILE A 161 -2.37 8.14 -10.71
N GLY A 162 -2.27 9.48 -10.59
CA GLY A 162 -3.40 10.40 -10.72
C GLY A 162 -4.22 10.57 -9.44
N TYR A 163 -3.85 9.89 -8.33
CA TYR A 163 -4.55 9.97 -7.06
C TYR A 163 -3.59 9.96 -5.87
N TRP A 164 -3.56 11.06 -5.13
CA TRP A 164 -2.63 11.28 -4.01
C TRP A 164 -2.78 10.27 -2.86
N ASN A 165 -4.03 9.88 -2.47
CA ASN A 165 -4.19 8.93 -1.37
C ASN A 165 -3.68 7.54 -1.73
N ALA A 166 -3.86 7.12 -2.99
CA ALA A 166 -3.34 5.85 -3.50
C ALA A 166 -1.80 5.86 -3.55
N LEU A 167 -1.18 6.96 -3.99
CA LEU A 167 0.27 7.11 -3.94
C LEU A 167 0.78 7.06 -2.49
N GLY A 168 0.06 7.68 -1.54
CA GLY A 168 0.36 7.60 -0.12
C GLY A 168 0.28 6.17 0.42
N SER A 169 -0.73 5.38 -0.02
CA SER A 169 -0.86 3.96 0.30
C SER A 169 0.32 3.15 -0.23
N LEU A 170 0.73 3.41 -1.46
CA LEU A 170 1.88 2.72 -2.07
C LEU A 170 3.18 3.04 -1.32
N ALA A 171 3.37 4.29 -0.94
CA ALA A 171 4.52 4.73 -0.13
C ALA A 171 4.53 4.06 1.26
N MET A 172 3.37 3.98 1.91
CA MET A 172 3.18 3.27 3.18
C MET A 172 3.53 1.78 3.05
N ILE A 173 3.00 1.09 2.03
CA ILE A 173 3.34 -0.30 1.73
C ILE A 173 4.86 -0.44 1.59
N GLY A 174 5.48 0.39 0.73
CA GLY A 174 6.93 0.38 0.49
C GLY A 174 7.76 0.55 1.76
N LEU A 175 7.38 1.48 2.67
CA LEU A 175 8.07 1.72 3.94
C LEU A 175 7.98 0.52 4.87
N ILE A 176 6.79 -0.06 5.06
CA ILE A 176 6.60 -1.24 5.94
C ILE A 176 7.39 -2.43 5.40
N LEU A 177 7.34 -2.69 4.09
CA LEU A 177 8.08 -3.79 3.48
C LEU A 177 9.60 -3.58 3.57
N SER A 178 10.08 -2.36 3.35
CA SER A 178 11.49 -2.02 3.51
C SER A 178 11.97 -2.24 4.94
N ALA A 179 11.14 -1.95 5.96
CA ALA A 179 11.46 -2.23 7.35
C ALA A 179 11.65 -3.74 7.59
N GLY A 180 10.72 -4.58 7.14
CA GLY A 180 10.83 -6.04 7.27
C GLY A 180 12.03 -6.63 6.52
N LEU A 181 12.34 -6.10 5.34
CA LEU A 181 13.51 -6.52 4.55
C LEU A 181 14.83 -6.10 5.22
N ALA A 182 14.90 -4.91 5.81
CA ALA A 182 16.10 -4.41 6.51
C ALA A 182 16.44 -5.27 7.72
N VAL A 183 15.42 -5.70 8.49
CA VAL A 183 15.59 -6.61 9.65
C VAL A 183 16.20 -7.95 9.25
N SER A 184 15.68 -8.54 8.16
CA SER A 184 16.05 -9.88 7.72
C SER A 184 17.20 -9.89 6.71
N GLY A 185 17.72 -8.70 6.31
CA GLY A 185 18.65 -8.52 5.21
C GLY A 185 20.11 -8.47 5.59
N ALA A 186 20.96 -8.81 4.61
CA ALA A 186 22.38 -8.53 4.64
C ALA A 186 22.64 -7.01 4.56
N ARG A 187 23.90 -6.58 4.79
CA ARG A 187 24.28 -5.15 4.81
C ARG A 187 23.83 -4.36 3.57
N HIS A 188 23.98 -4.96 2.38
CA HIS A 188 23.55 -4.32 1.13
C HIS A 188 22.03 -4.17 1.03
N VAL A 189 21.24 -5.10 1.59
CA VAL A 189 19.77 -4.98 1.64
C VAL A 189 19.36 -3.84 2.58
N ARG A 190 20.00 -3.72 3.75
CA ARG A 190 19.77 -2.59 4.66
C ARG A 190 20.10 -1.25 4.00
N LEU A 191 21.22 -1.18 3.28
CA LEU A 191 21.58 0.01 2.49
C LEU A 191 20.48 0.34 1.47
N ALA A 192 20.05 -0.63 0.67
CA ALA A 192 19.00 -0.43 -0.32
C ALA A 192 17.69 0.07 0.32
N CYS A 193 17.28 -0.52 1.46
CA CYS A 193 16.10 -0.09 2.20
C CYS A 193 16.25 1.33 2.79
N ALA A 194 17.43 1.69 3.30
CA ALA A 194 17.70 3.03 3.81
C ALA A 194 17.62 4.09 2.71
N LEU A 195 18.15 3.77 1.51
CA LEU A 195 18.06 4.66 0.34
C LEU A 195 16.61 4.76 -0.19
N ALA A 196 15.88 3.65 -0.21
CA ALA A 196 14.46 3.60 -0.62
C ALA A 196 13.55 4.41 0.32
N ALA A 197 13.91 4.52 1.61
CA ALA A 197 13.13 5.27 2.59
C ALA A 197 13.00 6.76 2.23
N THR A 198 13.96 7.34 1.51
CA THR A 198 13.92 8.75 1.07
C THR A 198 12.75 9.03 0.11
N PRO A 199 12.65 8.42 -1.07
CA PRO A 199 11.52 8.69 -1.96
C PRO A 199 10.18 8.21 -1.38
N LEU A 200 10.16 7.12 -0.61
CA LEU A 200 8.95 6.63 0.03
C LEU A 200 8.44 7.61 1.11
N GLY A 201 9.33 8.11 1.97
CA GLY A 201 8.99 9.08 3.02
C GLY A 201 8.53 10.42 2.44
N LEU A 202 9.25 10.92 1.43
CA LEU A 202 8.87 12.15 0.73
C LEU A 202 7.54 12.02 0.00
N ALA A 203 7.30 10.92 -0.72
CA ALA A 203 6.04 10.67 -1.39
C ALA A 203 4.89 10.62 -0.38
N LEU A 204 5.02 9.85 0.70
CA LEU A 204 4.01 9.78 1.76
C LEU A 204 3.68 11.16 2.31
N TYR A 205 4.70 11.98 2.62
CA TYR A 205 4.50 13.32 3.14
C TYR A 205 3.82 14.25 2.11
N LEU A 206 4.33 14.33 0.88
CA LEU A 206 3.85 15.25 -0.16
C LEU A 206 2.45 14.89 -0.71
N THR A 207 1.94 13.71 -0.44
CA THR A 207 0.52 13.38 -0.69
C THR A 207 -0.41 14.11 0.27
N PHE A 208 0.07 14.58 1.43
CA PHE A 208 -0.73 15.16 2.52
C PHE A 208 -1.95 14.28 2.86
N SER A 209 -1.77 12.95 2.83
CA SER A 209 -2.81 11.96 3.09
C SER A 209 -2.79 11.50 4.55
N ARG A 210 -3.75 12.00 5.34
CA ARG A 210 -3.95 11.55 6.73
C ARG A 210 -4.27 10.06 6.80
N GLY A 211 -5.06 9.56 5.84
CA GLY A 211 -5.41 8.16 5.74
C GLY A 211 -4.20 7.26 5.56
N ALA A 212 -3.26 7.65 4.68
CA ALA A 212 -2.03 6.89 4.46
C ALA A 212 -1.09 6.90 5.69
N LEU A 213 -1.04 8.03 6.43
CA LEU A 213 -0.29 8.10 7.68
C LEU A 213 -0.91 7.20 8.76
N LEU A 214 -2.23 7.21 8.91
CA LEU A 214 -2.93 6.30 9.82
C LEU A 214 -2.70 4.84 9.46
N ALA A 215 -2.78 4.50 8.16
CA ALA A 215 -2.53 3.17 7.65
C ALA A 215 -1.08 2.72 7.91
N LEU A 216 -0.08 3.62 7.75
CA LEU A 216 1.31 3.33 8.11
C LEU A 216 1.43 2.95 9.59
N VAL A 217 0.83 3.76 10.46
CA VAL A 217 0.87 3.53 11.91
C VAL A 217 0.23 2.18 12.26
N ALA A 218 -0.99 1.93 11.77
CA ALA A 218 -1.71 0.68 12.04
C ALA A 218 -0.94 -0.54 11.51
N GLY A 219 -0.41 -0.45 10.29
CA GLY A 219 0.38 -1.52 9.69
C GLY A 219 1.69 -1.79 10.44
N LEU A 220 2.40 -0.76 10.91
CA LEU A 220 3.60 -0.91 11.73
C LEU A 220 3.27 -1.50 13.11
N VAL A 221 2.19 -1.06 13.75
CA VAL A 221 1.74 -1.61 15.05
C VAL A 221 1.47 -3.11 14.91
N LEU A 222 0.74 -3.52 13.87
CA LEU A 222 0.50 -4.94 13.62
C LEU A 222 1.81 -5.70 13.35
N ALA A 223 2.65 -5.19 12.45
CA ALA A 223 3.91 -5.85 12.09
C ALA A 223 4.82 -6.03 13.32
N VAL A 224 4.97 -4.99 14.15
CA VAL A 224 5.77 -5.05 15.39
C VAL A 224 5.13 -5.97 16.42
N GLY A 225 3.80 -6.00 16.52
CA GLY A 225 3.08 -6.85 17.46
C GLY A 225 3.21 -8.34 17.20
N ILE A 226 3.32 -8.74 15.93
CA ILE A 226 3.39 -10.16 15.55
C ILE A 226 4.79 -10.66 15.20
N VAL A 227 5.76 -9.76 15.00
CA VAL A 227 7.09 -10.14 14.54
C VAL A 227 7.90 -10.85 15.62
N ARG A 228 8.69 -11.85 15.23
CA ARG A 228 9.70 -12.49 16.07
C ARG A 228 10.93 -11.61 16.17
N THR A 229 10.94 -10.67 17.11
CA THR A 229 12.08 -9.76 17.27
C THR A 229 12.86 -10.03 18.54
N ARG A 230 14.18 -10.07 18.39
CA ARG A 230 15.07 -9.55 19.43
C ARG A 230 15.10 -8.02 19.26
N ALA A 231 15.36 -7.29 20.33
CA ALA A 231 15.42 -5.82 20.26
C ALA A 231 16.41 -5.28 19.20
N ASP A 232 17.45 -6.07 18.84
CA ASP A 232 18.38 -5.77 17.75
C ASP A 232 17.72 -5.66 16.36
N SER A 233 16.62 -6.38 16.15
CA SER A 233 15.88 -6.34 14.89
C SER A 233 15.12 -5.02 14.69
N LEU A 234 14.61 -4.42 15.77
CA LEU A 234 13.99 -3.08 15.70
C LEU A 234 15.03 -2.00 15.41
N LEU A 235 16.28 -2.20 15.90
CA LEU A 235 17.39 -1.31 15.56
C LEU A 235 17.78 -1.42 14.08
N ASP A 236 17.73 -2.61 13.49
CA ASP A 236 17.97 -2.77 12.04
C ASP A 236 16.86 -2.07 11.22
N ALA A 237 15.60 -2.11 11.65
CA ALA A 237 14.51 -1.40 10.99
C ALA A 237 14.64 0.13 11.14
N SER A 238 15.17 0.63 12.26
CA SER A 238 15.32 2.07 12.53
C SER A 238 16.29 2.78 11.56
N VAL A 239 17.07 2.04 10.78
CA VAL A 239 17.92 2.58 9.70
C VAL A 239 17.13 3.36 8.64
N LEU A 240 15.83 3.09 8.51
CA LEU A 240 14.97 3.79 7.56
C LEU A 240 14.58 5.20 8.05
N VAL A 241 14.57 5.43 9.37
CA VAL A 241 14.05 6.66 9.96
C VAL A 241 14.79 7.91 9.46
N PRO A 242 16.13 7.97 9.47
CA PRO A 242 16.83 9.13 8.93
C PRO A 242 16.51 9.38 7.46
N GLY A 243 16.48 8.32 6.64
CA GLY A 243 16.17 8.41 5.21
C GLY A 243 14.76 8.91 4.93
N ALA A 244 13.78 8.55 5.75
CA ALA A 244 12.40 9.00 5.60
C ALA A 244 12.15 10.41 6.16
N VAL A 245 12.80 10.79 7.28
CA VAL A 245 12.46 12.01 8.03
C VAL A 245 13.32 13.21 7.60
N ILE A 246 14.65 13.04 7.45
CA ILE A 246 15.55 14.16 7.15
C ILE A 246 15.15 14.90 5.85
N PRO A 247 14.82 14.21 4.74
CA PRO A 247 14.38 14.88 3.52
C PRO A 247 13.06 15.66 3.69
N VAL A 248 12.14 15.17 4.53
CA VAL A 248 10.89 15.89 4.85
C VAL A 248 11.19 17.16 5.64
N VAL A 249 12.14 17.11 6.58
CA VAL A 249 12.59 18.32 7.32
C VAL A 249 13.27 19.32 6.38
N ILE A 250 14.09 18.84 5.44
CA ILE A 250 14.71 19.71 4.43
C ILE A 250 13.64 20.45 3.61
N LEU A 251 12.55 19.75 3.22
CA LEU A 251 11.48 20.39 2.44
C LEU A 251 10.77 21.55 3.15
N GLN A 252 10.79 21.60 4.50
CA GLN A 252 10.19 22.73 5.22
C GLN A 252 10.88 24.07 4.94
N ALA A 253 12.14 24.04 4.49
CA ALA A 253 12.85 25.25 4.06
C ALA A 253 12.44 25.76 2.66
N PHE A 254 11.57 25.02 1.95
CA PHE A 254 11.18 25.29 0.56
C PHE A 254 9.65 25.41 0.43
N PRO A 255 9.05 26.57 0.80
CA PRO A 255 7.60 26.74 0.85
C PRO A 255 6.87 26.48 -0.48
N ALA A 256 7.52 26.74 -1.63
CA ALA A 256 6.89 26.46 -2.92
C ALA A 256 6.60 24.96 -3.13
N LEU A 257 7.35 24.06 -2.49
CA LEU A 257 7.15 22.61 -2.61
C LEU A 257 5.98 22.10 -1.74
N THR A 258 5.58 22.86 -0.71
CA THR A 258 4.47 22.53 0.19
C THR A 258 3.25 23.43 0.02
N SER A 259 3.33 24.43 -0.89
CA SER A 259 2.22 25.31 -1.24
C SER A 259 1.16 24.57 -2.07
N ALA A 260 -0.11 24.88 -1.83
CA ALA A 260 -1.21 24.38 -2.64
C ALA A 260 -1.21 24.94 -4.09
N TYR A 261 -0.73 26.16 -4.25
CA TYR A 261 -0.70 26.89 -5.52
C TYR A 261 0.63 27.63 -5.68
N PRO A 262 1.74 26.92 -5.93
CA PRO A 262 3.03 27.56 -6.10
C PRO A 262 3.15 28.30 -7.44
N ARG A 263 3.99 29.33 -7.49
CA ARG A 263 4.42 29.88 -8.76
C ARG A 263 5.42 28.92 -9.41
N HIS A 264 5.28 28.67 -10.69
CA HIS A 264 6.12 27.71 -11.42
C HIS A 264 7.63 28.00 -11.28
N GLY A 265 8.04 29.26 -11.43
CA GLY A 265 9.46 29.68 -11.29
C GLY A 265 10.02 29.39 -9.90
N ASP A 266 9.25 29.69 -8.84
CA ASP A 266 9.67 29.42 -7.46
C ASP A 266 9.79 27.92 -7.22
N GLN A 267 8.88 27.13 -7.78
CA GLN A 267 8.90 25.66 -7.66
C GLN A 267 10.14 25.06 -8.35
N VAL A 268 10.48 25.54 -9.56
CA VAL A 268 11.69 25.10 -10.29
C VAL A 268 12.95 25.41 -9.50
N GLN A 269 13.10 26.64 -9.01
CA GLN A 269 14.29 27.06 -8.28
C GLN A 269 14.43 26.32 -6.95
N GLN A 270 13.35 26.29 -6.15
CA GLN A 270 13.37 25.62 -4.85
C GLN A 270 13.47 24.09 -5.00
N GLY A 271 12.84 23.51 -6.02
CA GLY A 271 12.94 22.09 -6.33
C GLY A 271 14.35 21.63 -6.67
N ALA A 272 15.07 22.37 -7.49
CA ALA A 272 16.47 22.09 -7.83
C ALA A 272 17.38 22.16 -6.58
N ALA A 273 17.22 23.22 -5.75
CA ALA A 273 17.98 23.37 -4.52
C ALA A 273 17.67 22.25 -3.51
N ALA A 274 16.38 21.93 -3.33
CA ALA A 274 15.95 20.83 -2.46
C ALA A 274 16.51 19.48 -2.93
N LEU A 275 16.52 19.21 -4.24
CA LEU A 275 17.04 17.96 -4.80
C LEU A 275 18.51 17.74 -4.41
N VAL A 276 19.36 18.78 -4.51
CA VAL A 276 20.77 18.69 -4.12
C VAL A 276 20.92 18.30 -2.65
N LEU A 277 20.16 18.96 -1.76
CA LEU A 277 20.21 18.66 -0.31
C LEU A 277 19.63 17.27 0.02
N ILE A 278 18.58 16.84 -0.68
CA ILE A 278 17.99 15.51 -0.52
C ILE A 278 18.99 14.45 -0.98
N LEU A 279 19.68 14.62 -2.11
CA LEU A 279 20.68 13.66 -2.58
C LEU A 279 21.88 13.60 -1.61
N ALA A 280 22.33 14.75 -1.08
CA ALA A 280 23.37 14.78 -0.06
C ALA A 280 22.95 14.06 1.23
N SER A 281 21.72 14.32 1.72
CA SER A 281 21.18 13.61 2.89
C SER A 281 21.05 12.11 2.64
N MET A 282 20.64 11.71 1.45
CA MET A 282 20.52 10.33 1.03
C MET A 282 21.89 9.62 1.01
N ALA A 283 22.93 10.28 0.53
CA ALA A 283 24.30 9.76 0.58
C ALA A 283 24.80 9.58 2.03
N ILE A 284 24.53 10.56 2.90
CA ILE A 284 24.88 10.51 4.33
C ILE A 284 24.12 9.35 5.03
N CYS A 285 22.82 9.23 4.79
CA CYS A 285 21.99 8.15 5.34
C CYS A 285 22.46 6.78 4.83
N GLY A 286 22.82 6.66 3.55
CA GLY A 286 23.38 5.45 2.99
C GLY A 286 24.74 5.07 3.63
N TRP A 287 25.63 6.04 3.81
CA TRP A 287 26.90 5.84 4.52
C TRP A 287 26.66 5.41 5.98
N ALA A 288 25.77 6.09 6.69
CA ALA A 288 25.40 5.73 8.06
C ALA A 288 24.79 4.33 8.14
N ALA A 289 23.94 3.94 7.17
CA ALA A 289 23.35 2.61 7.10
C ALA A 289 24.39 1.49 6.97
N MET A 290 25.49 1.75 6.26
CA MET A 290 26.61 0.81 6.17
C MET A 290 27.33 0.59 7.50
N ARG A 291 27.28 1.56 8.42
CA ARG A 291 27.94 1.54 9.73
C ARG A 291 26.95 1.42 10.89
N TRP A 292 25.65 1.27 10.63
CA TRP A 292 24.56 1.41 11.60
C TRP A 292 24.76 0.60 12.87
N ARG A 293 25.11 -0.68 12.74
CA ARG A 293 25.38 -1.53 13.90
C ARG A 293 26.58 -1.05 14.72
N GLY A 294 27.65 -0.59 14.06
CA GLY A 294 28.83 -0.04 14.75
C GLY A 294 28.51 1.23 15.53
N ILE A 295 27.70 2.14 14.97
CA ILE A 295 27.27 3.37 15.63
C ILE A 295 26.44 3.07 16.89
N LEU A 296 25.57 2.07 16.83
CA LEU A 296 24.70 1.71 17.96
C LEU A 296 25.42 0.93 19.07
N HIS A 297 26.46 0.17 18.71
CA HIS A 297 27.26 -0.58 19.71
C HIS A 297 28.26 0.29 20.50
N LEU A 298 28.60 1.48 20.00
CA LEU A 298 29.55 2.39 20.66
C LEU A 298 28.98 3.06 21.92
N SER A 299 27.72 2.93 22.23
CA SER A 299 27.11 3.55 23.41
C SER A 299 26.73 2.50 24.46
N ALA A 300 27.52 2.39 25.52
CA ALA A 300 27.27 1.52 26.68
C ALA A 300 25.92 1.81 27.40
N HIS A 301 25.27 2.94 27.10
CA HIS A 301 23.95 3.32 27.57
C HIS A 301 22.83 2.85 26.64
N ALA A 302 23.11 1.94 25.69
CA ALA A 302 22.21 1.50 24.63
C ALA A 302 20.91 0.84 25.15
N ALA A 303 20.95 0.14 26.29
CA ALA A 303 19.76 -0.55 26.81
C ALA A 303 18.68 0.43 27.31
N ALA A 304 19.06 1.50 28.00
CA ALA A 304 18.13 2.54 28.45
C ALA A 304 17.63 3.39 27.28
N ARG A 305 18.53 3.79 26.37
CA ARG A 305 18.18 4.55 25.16
C ARG A 305 17.27 3.72 24.22
N ARG A 306 17.50 2.41 24.09
CA ARG A 306 16.66 1.46 23.36
C ARG A 306 15.22 1.46 23.85
N ARG A 307 15.02 1.42 25.18
CA ARG A 307 13.70 1.48 25.82
C ARG A 307 12.99 2.79 25.48
N TRP A 308 13.70 3.92 25.47
CA TRP A 308 13.14 5.24 25.13
C TRP A 308 12.85 5.41 23.65
N ILE A 309 13.64 4.82 22.72
CA ILE A 309 13.34 4.83 21.28
C ILE A 309 12.08 4.00 20.98
N VAL A 310 11.95 2.82 21.59
CA VAL A 310 10.76 1.97 21.43
C VAL A 310 9.53 2.64 22.07
N LEU A 311 9.67 3.19 23.27
CA LEU A 311 8.59 3.90 23.96
C LEU A 311 8.21 5.21 23.25
N GLY A 312 9.20 5.96 22.75
CA GLY A 312 8.98 7.18 21.98
C GLY A 312 8.31 6.90 20.64
N GLY A 313 8.70 5.85 19.95
CA GLY A 313 8.04 5.35 18.75
C GLY A 313 6.61 4.91 19.04
N ALA A 314 6.40 4.10 20.07
CA ALA A 314 5.07 3.67 20.51
C ALA A 314 4.19 4.83 20.97
N ALA A 315 4.76 5.82 21.70
CA ALA A 315 4.05 7.02 22.11
C ALA A 315 3.65 7.91 20.92
N LEU A 316 4.55 8.10 19.95
CA LEU A 316 4.24 8.81 18.71
C LEU A 316 3.15 8.09 17.92
N LEU A 317 3.23 6.77 17.84
CA LEU A 317 2.19 5.92 17.23
C LEU A 317 0.86 6.05 17.98
N GLY A 318 0.89 6.07 19.32
CA GLY A 318 -0.28 6.28 20.18
C GLY A 318 -0.92 7.64 19.98
N VAL A 319 -0.12 8.71 19.92
CA VAL A 319 -0.61 10.08 19.65
C VAL A 319 -1.24 10.15 18.25
N MET A 320 -0.59 9.59 17.24
CA MET A 320 -1.15 9.55 15.88
C MET A 320 -2.47 8.75 15.84
N ALA A 321 -2.55 7.62 16.54
CA ALA A 321 -3.76 6.81 16.65
C ALA A 321 -4.90 7.57 17.38
N VAL A 322 -4.59 8.31 18.46
CA VAL A 322 -5.57 9.13 19.18
C VAL A 322 -6.07 10.31 18.33
N LEU A 323 -5.17 10.98 17.59
CA LEU A 323 -5.55 12.04 16.67
C LEU A 323 -6.43 11.52 15.53
N ALA A 324 -6.12 10.32 15.01
CA ALA A 324 -6.93 9.66 14.00
C ALA A 324 -8.29 9.20 14.54
N ALA A 325 -8.33 8.60 15.74
CA ALA A 325 -9.58 8.19 16.39
C ALA A 325 -10.46 9.40 16.73
N GLY A 326 -9.86 10.50 17.22
CA GLY A 326 -10.55 11.77 17.44
C GLY A 326 -11.16 12.32 16.16
N GLY A 327 -10.45 12.22 15.03
CA GLY A 327 -10.97 12.57 13.70
C GLY A 327 -12.16 11.72 13.29
N ILE A 328 -12.10 10.41 13.46
CA ILE A 328 -13.21 9.49 13.14
C ILE A 328 -14.43 9.78 14.03
N VAL A 329 -14.26 9.95 15.35
CA VAL A 329 -15.35 10.29 16.28
C VAL A 329 -15.96 11.64 15.94
N HIS A 330 -15.13 12.63 15.54
CA HIS A 330 -15.62 13.94 15.11
C HIS A 330 -16.45 13.82 13.83
N VAL A 331 -15.98 13.08 12.82
CA VAL A 331 -16.72 12.80 11.58
C VAL A 331 -18.08 12.16 11.88
N LEU A 332 -18.11 11.12 12.73
CA LEU A 332 -19.36 10.45 13.10
C LEU A 332 -20.36 11.36 13.86
N ARG A 333 -19.85 12.37 14.59
CA ARG A 333 -20.70 13.32 15.34
C ARG A 333 -21.17 14.52 14.53
N THR A 334 -20.40 14.92 13.50
CA THR A 334 -20.67 16.12 12.67
C THR A 334 -21.31 15.80 11.33
N THR A 335 -21.81 14.58 11.14
CA THR A 335 -22.54 14.17 9.93
C THR A 335 -23.70 15.11 9.65
N GLY A 336 -23.55 16.03 8.73
CA GLY A 336 -24.56 17.00 8.33
C GLY A 336 -24.04 18.33 7.81
N GLN A 337 -22.78 18.68 8.10
CA GLN A 337 -22.19 19.91 7.56
C GLN A 337 -21.17 19.56 6.48
N SER A 338 -21.49 19.87 5.23
CA SER A 338 -20.54 19.85 4.13
C SER A 338 -19.44 20.85 4.43
N SER A 339 -18.27 20.35 4.87
CA SER A 339 -17.11 21.21 5.08
C SER A 339 -16.63 21.72 3.71
N PRO A 340 -16.40 23.02 3.55
CA PRO A 340 -15.89 23.57 2.31
C PRO A 340 -14.54 22.92 1.97
N HIS A 341 -14.23 22.80 0.68
CA HIS A 341 -12.94 22.35 0.19
C HIS A 341 -11.82 23.15 0.88
N PHE A 342 -10.71 22.48 1.19
CA PHE A 342 -9.54 23.12 1.79
C PHE A 342 -9.11 24.34 0.96
N GLN A 343 -9.29 25.55 1.48
CA GLN A 343 -8.97 26.83 0.83
C GLN A 343 -7.63 27.44 1.29
N GLY A 344 -6.84 26.70 2.06
CA GLY A 344 -5.55 27.18 2.59
C GLY A 344 -4.42 27.11 1.56
N GLY A 345 -3.51 28.11 1.57
CA GLY A 345 -2.32 28.15 0.73
C GLY A 345 -1.24 27.13 1.15
N ASP A 346 -1.17 26.76 2.43
CA ASP A 346 -0.18 25.81 2.99
C ASP A 346 -0.82 24.45 3.23
N LEU A 347 -0.34 23.43 2.48
CA LEU A 347 -0.83 22.06 2.58
C LEU A 347 -0.52 21.38 3.92
N ASN A 348 0.46 21.86 4.70
CA ASN A 348 0.73 21.32 6.04
C ASN A 348 -0.48 21.45 6.96
N ARG A 349 -1.26 22.53 6.85
CA ARG A 349 -2.48 22.74 7.63
C ARG A 349 -3.55 21.67 7.37
N ARG A 350 -3.54 21.06 6.17
CA ARG A 350 -4.44 19.96 5.83
C ARG A 350 -4.24 18.73 6.71
N LEU A 351 -3.02 18.44 7.11
CA LEU A 351 -2.73 17.29 8.00
C LEU A 351 -3.39 17.45 9.38
N LEU A 352 -3.65 18.69 9.81
CA LEU A 352 -4.28 19.02 11.09
C LEU A 352 -5.80 19.26 10.97
N SER A 353 -6.37 19.25 9.76
CA SER A 353 -7.80 19.44 9.53
C SER A 353 -8.59 18.18 9.86
N LEU A 354 -9.75 18.30 10.51
CA LEU A 354 -10.66 17.18 10.84
C LEU A 354 -11.86 17.06 9.88
N SER A 355 -11.78 17.68 8.69
CA SER A 355 -12.84 17.58 7.68
C SER A 355 -13.04 16.15 7.18
N ASP A 356 -14.30 15.73 7.00
CA ASP A 356 -14.69 14.46 6.39
C ASP A 356 -14.58 14.47 4.85
N ASN A 357 -14.37 15.64 4.25
CA ASN A 357 -14.32 15.87 2.80
C ASN A 357 -15.59 15.36 2.06
N GLY A 358 -16.77 15.45 2.69
CA GLY A 358 -18.05 15.05 2.09
C GLY A 358 -18.39 13.57 2.17
N ARG A 359 -17.53 12.75 2.80
CA ARG A 359 -17.74 11.27 2.89
C ARG A 359 -19.01 10.89 3.63
N GLY A 360 -19.46 11.71 4.58
CA GLY A 360 -20.69 11.44 5.35
C GLY A 360 -21.95 11.36 4.47
N ALA A 361 -22.05 12.16 3.41
CA ALA A 361 -23.16 12.10 2.47
C ALA A 361 -23.06 10.85 1.55
N ILE A 362 -21.83 10.54 1.09
CA ILE A 362 -21.53 9.37 0.28
C ILE A 362 -21.88 8.09 1.04
N TRP A 363 -21.43 7.96 2.29
CA TRP A 363 -21.66 6.77 3.12
C TRP A 363 -23.13 6.58 3.50
N ARG A 364 -23.88 7.68 3.69
CA ARG A 364 -25.33 7.58 3.92
C ARG A 364 -26.03 6.97 2.73
N LEU A 365 -25.76 7.45 1.52
CA LEU A 365 -26.37 6.86 0.32
C LEU A 365 -26.05 5.36 0.19
N ALA A 366 -24.77 4.98 0.35
CA ALA A 366 -24.39 3.57 0.27
C ALA A 366 -25.04 2.72 1.37
N TRP A 367 -25.22 3.28 2.56
CA TRP A 367 -25.93 2.60 3.66
C TRP A 367 -27.43 2.47 3.38
N ASP A 368 -28.07 3.52 2.85
CA ASP A 368 -29.50 3.49 2.48
C ASP A 368 -29.73 2.45 1.37
N ASP A 369 -28.88 2.43 0.35
CA ASP A 369 -28.93 1.42 -0.72
C ASP A 369 -28.75 -0.01 -0.21
N PHE A 370 -27.81 -0.21 0.75
CA PHE A 370 -27.65 -1.50 1.43
C PHE A 370 -28.90 -1.90 2.19
N GLN A 371 -29.57 -0.98 2.89
CA GLN A 371 -30.81 -1.29 3.62
C GLN A 371 -31.95 -1.68 2.70
N ASP A 372 -32.02 -1.09 1.50
CA ASP A 372 -33.02 -1.41 0.49
C ASP A 372 -32.76 -2.77 -0.18
N HIS A 373 -31.47 -3.19 -0.30
CA HIS A 373 -31.08 -4.41 -1.01
C HIS A 373 -30.09 -5.28 -0.18
N PRO A 374 -30.40 -5.69 1.07
CA PRO A 374 -29.40 -6.19 2.00
C PRO A 374 -28.75 -7.52 1.63
N LEU A 375 -29.41 -8.39 0.88
CA LEU A 375 -28.90 -9.73 0.57
C LEU A 375 -28.03 -9.77 -0.69
N ILE A 376 -28.50 -9.16 -1.78
CA ILE A 376 -27.89 -9.29 -3.12
C ILE A 376 -27.31 -7.98 -3.64
N GLY A 377 -27.62 -6.85 -3.00
CA GLY A 377 -27.21 -5.51 -3.42
C GLY A 377 -27.99 -4.97 -4.62
N SER A 378 -27.71 -3.73 -5.00
CA SER A 378 -28.35 -3.03 -6.13
C SER A 378 -27.75 -3.39 -7.50
N GLY A 379 -26.63 -4.11 -7.53
CA GLY A 379 -25.82 -4.46 -8.70
C GLY A 379 -24.45 -3.78 -8.67
N ASP A 380 -23.42 -4.51 -9.07
CA ASP A 380 -22.01 -4.04 -9.01
C ASP A 380 -21.80 -2.83 -9.93
N GLY A 381 -21.12 -1.78 -9.44
CA GLY A 381 -20.86 -0.54 -10.17
C GLY A 381 -22.02 0.46 -10.25
N THR A 382 -23.12 0.23 -9.52
CA THR A 382 -24.32 1.11 -9.61
C THR A 382 -24.21 2.39 -8.79
N PHE A 383 -23.25 2.51 -7.86
CA PHE A 383 -23.14 3.63 -6.93
C PHE A 383 -23.06 4.99 -7.63
N ALA A 384 -22.24 5.10 -8.69
CA ALA A 384 -22.08 6.36 -9.44
C ALA A 384 -23.42 6.85 -10.03
N LYS A 385 -24.23 5.93 -10.56
CA LYS A 385 -25.56 6.23 -11.11
C LYS A 385 -26.53 6.67 -10.02
N LEU A 386 -26.54 5.96 -8.88
CA LEU A 386 -27.38 6.33 -7.72
C LEU A 386 -26.99 7.70 -7.17
N TRP A 387 -25.70 8.01 -7.11
CA TRP A 387 -25.24 9.34 -6.70
C TRP A 387 -25.70 10.42 -7.67
N ALA A 388 -25.56 10.21 -8.96
CA ALA A 388 -25.92 11.17 -10.01
C ALA A 388 -27.44 11.37 -10.17
N ALA A 389 -28.27 10.48 -9.64
CA ALA A 389 -29.73 10.58 -9.71
C ALA A 389 -30.30 11.78 -8.94
N ASP A 390 -29.55 12.34 -7.97
CA ASP A 390 -29.96 13.53 -7.23
C ASP A 390 -29.09 14.75 -7.63
N PRO A 391 -29.64 15.67 -8.44
CA PRO A 391 -28.94 16.86 -8.92
C PRO A 391 -28.57 17.87 -7.81
N SER A 392 -29.17 17.75 -6.62
CA SER A 392 -28.89 18.64 -5.49
C SER A 392 -27.55 18.32 -4.79
N ARG A 393 -26.90 17.23 -5.16
CA ARG A 393 -25.65 16.81 -4.53
C ARG A 393 -24.48 17.74 -4.90
N PRO A 394 -23.63 18.09 -3.93
CA PRO A 394 -22.70 19.22 -4.08
C PRO A 394 -21.48 18.93 -4.97
N PHE A 395 -21.23 17.67 -5.33
CA PHE A 395 -20.07 17.25 -6.14
C PHE A 395 -20.31 15.87 -6.79
N PRO A 396 -19.64 15.54 -7.90
CA PRO A 396 -19.71 14.21 -8.49
C PRO A 396 -18.95 13.19 -7.62
N ALA A 397 -19.52 11.99 -7.41
CA ALA A 397 -18.85 10.86 -6.80
C ALA A 397 -19.07 9.59 -7.62
N GLN A 398 -18.00 8.86 -7.88
CA GLN A 398 -18.03 7.61 -8.67
C GLN A 398 -18.00 6.36 -7.80
N ALA A 399 -17.58 6.48 -6.54
CA ALA A 399 -17.43 5.38 -5.60
C ALA A 399 -17.86 5.80 -4.19
N ALA A 400 -18.22 4.83 -3.35
CA ALA A 400 -18.60 5.08 -1.95
C ALA A 400 -17.44 5.48 -1.03
N HIS A 401 -16.22 5.54 -1.52
CA HIS A 401 -15.01 5.82 -0.72
C HIS A 401 -14.85 4.88 0.48
N SER A 402 -15.35 3.67 0.37
CA SER A 402 -15.21 2.59 1.34
C SER A 402 -15.46 1.26 0.63
N LEU A 403 -14.41 0.47 0.44
CA LEU A 403 -14.51 -0.87 -0.16
C LEU A 403 -15.64 -1.70 0.46
N TYR A 404 -15.71 -1.72 1.80
CA TYR A 404 -16.66 -2.58 2.50
C TYR A 404 -18.11 -2.12 2.37
N LEU A 405 -18.33 -0.81 2.47
CA LEU A 405 -19.67 -0.24 2.38
C LEU A 405 -20.18 -0.27 0.94
N GLU A 406 -19.32 -0.02 -0.03
CA GLU A 406 -19.63 -0.13 -1.47
C GLU A 406 -19.97 -1.57 -1.84
N THR A 407 -19.13 -2.53 -1.46
CA THR A 407 -19.43 -3.95 -1.69
C THR A 407 -20.74 -4.38 -1.01
N ALA A 408 -21.03 -3.85 0.20
CA ALA A 408 -22.29 -4.15 0.89
C ALA A 408 -23.50 -3.57 0.14
N ALA A 409 -23.42 -2.34 -0.35
CA ALA A 409 -24.50 -1.68 -1.09
C ALA A 409 -24.77 -2.37 -2.44
N GLU A 410 -23.71 -2.59 -3.21
CA GLU A 410 -23.82 -3.08 -4.59
C GLU A 410 -23.99 -4.59 -4.72
N LEU A 411 -23.34 -5.38 -3.84
CA LEU A 411 -23.30 -6.86 -3.88
C LEU A 411 -23.94 -7.54 -2.68
N GLY A 412 -24.47 -6.76 -1.73
CA GLY A 412 -25.17 -7.23 -0.54
C GLY A 412 -24.28 -8.01 0.43
N LEU A 413 -24.92 -8.69 1.37
CA LEU A 413 -24.24 -9.57 2.36
C LEU A 413 -23.48 -10.73 1.70
N VAL A 414 -23.94 -11.21 0.55
CA VAL A 414 -23.24 -12.28 -0.20
C VAL A 414 -21.88 -11.76 -0.66
N GLY A 415 -21.82 -10.62 -1.37
CA GLY A 415 -20.58 -10.04 -1.83
C GLY A 415 -19.65 -9.65 -0.69
N LEU A 416 -20.18 -8.99 0.35
CA LEU A 416 -19.42 -8.62 1.53
C LEU A 416 -18.80 -9.85 2.24
N THR A 417 -19.55 -10.94 2.35
CA THR A 417 -19.03 -12.18 2.97
C THR A 417 -17.90 -12.77 2.15
N LEU A 418 -18.04 -12.86 0.82
CA LEU A 418 -16.99 -13.34 -0.07
C LEU A 418 -15.73 -12.48 0.03
N LEU A 419 -15.88 -11.15 0.05
CA LEU A 419 -14.78 -10.20 0.24
C LEU A 419 -14.06 -10.42 1.57
N LEU A 420 -14.81 -10.48 2.67
CA LEU A 420 -14.24 -10.67 4.01
C LEU A 420 -13.53 -12.02 4.15
N VAL A 421 -14.06 -13.08 3.57
CA VAL A 421 -13.39 -14.39 3.53
C VAL A 421 -12.09 -14.31 2.74
N ALA A 422 -12.12 -13.71 1.54
CA ALA A 422 -10.93 -13.56 0.70
C ALA A 422 -9.81 -12.78 1.39
N LEU A 423 -10.15 -11.71 2.12
CA LEU A 423 -9.21 -10.82 2.78
C LEU A 423 -8.73 -11.33 4.15
N ALA A 424 -9.60 -11.97 4.94
CA ALA A 424 -9.28 -12.34 6.32
C ALA A 424 -8.59 -13.71 6.45
N VAL A 425 -8.95 -14.69 5.60
CA VAL A 425 -8.41 -16.05 5.69
C VAL A 425 -6.87 -16.10 5.59
N PRO A 426 -6.18 -15.31 4.74
CA PRO A 426 -4.73 -15.27 4.73
C PRO A 426 -4.07 -14.96 6.07
N PHE A 427 -4.66 -14.09 6.89
CA PHE A 427 -4.10 -13.73 8.19
C PHE A 427 -4.15 -14.90 9.21
N ARG A 428 -5.01 -15.89 9.01
CA ARG A 428 -5.06 -17.10 9.86
C ARG A 428 -3.84 -18.01 9.71
N THR A 429 -3.03 -17.81 8.65
CA THR A 429 -1.78 -18.57 8.43
C THR A 429 -0.62 -18.05 9.25
N ILE A 430 -0.75 -16.89 9.86
CA ILE A 430 0.33 -16.24 10.56
C ILE A 430 0.63 -16.98 11.85
N SER A 431 1.78 -17.67 11.88
CA SER A 431 2.34 -18.20 13.11
C SER A 431 2.97 -17.06 13.91
N VAL A 432 2.48 -16.81 15.11
CA VAL A 432 3.06 -15.81 16.01
C VAL A 432 4.02 -16.50 16.97
N PRO A 433 5.26 -16.05 17.05
CA PRO A 433 5.89 -14.89 16.40
C PRO A 433 6.27 -15.14 14.93
N ALA A 434 5.90 -14.20 14.05
CA ALA A 434 6.12 -14.28 12.62
C ALA A 434 7.55 -13.88 12.20
N SER A 435 8.02 -14.34 11.03
CA SER A 435 9.24 -13.81 10.43
C SER A 435 9.08 -12.32 10.08
N PRO A 436 10.17 -11.51 10.07
CA PRO A 436 10.09 -10.09 9.75
C PRO A 436 9.43 -9.78 8.40
N VAL A 437 9.65 -10.64 7.41
CA VAL A 437 9.08 -10.46 6.07
C VAL A 437 7.57 -10.73 6.07
N VAL A 438 7.12 -11.79 6.75
CA VAL A 438 5.68 -12.10 6.87
C VAL A 438 4.97 -11.04 7.72
N ALA A 439 5.60 -10.59 8.81
CA ALA A 439 5.06 -9.53 9.65
C ALA A 439 4.90 -8.20 8.87
N ALA A 440 5.90 -7.83 8.06
CA ALA A 440 5.83 -6.65 7.23
C ALA A 440 4.76 -6.78 6.13
N ALA A 441 4.67 -7.93 5.48
CA ALA A 441 3.62 -8.18 4.48
C ALA A 441 2.22 -8.11 5.09
N ALA A 442 2.02 -8.70 6.27
CA ALA A 442 0.76 -8.63 7.01
C ALA A 442 0.43 -7.19 7.42
N GLY A 443 1.42 -6.45 7.96
CA GLY A 443 1.25 -5.05 8.32
C GLY A 443 0.92 -4.15 7.13
N ALA A 444 1.60 -4.34 6.00
CA ALA A 444 1.36 -3.58 4.77
C ALA A 444 -0.06 -3.86 4.21
N SER A 445 -0.46 -5.14 4.15
CA SER A 445 -1.81 -5.52 3.74
C SER A 445 -2.87 -4.96 4.68
N ALA A 446 -2.71 -5.11 5.99
CA ALA A 446 -3.69 -4.61 6.98
C ALA A 446 -3.79 -3.09 6.97
N GLY A 447 -2.67 -2.36 6.85
CA GLY A 447 -2.68 -0.91 6.71
C GLY A 447 -3.43 -0.45 5.45
N TYR A 448 -3.19 -1.12 4.32
CA TYR A 448 -3.91 -0.85 3.08
C TYR A 448 -5.43 -1.12 3.22
N LEU A 449 -5.81 -2.28 3.77
CA LEU A 449 -7.21 -2.66 3.98
C LEU A 449 -7.93 -1.72 4.96
N LEU A 450 -7.22 -1.21 5.98
CA LEU A 450 -7.75 -0.15 6.84
C LEU A 450 -8.01 1.13 6.06
N GLN A 451 -7.09 1.56 5.18
CA GLN A 451 -7.31 2.75 4.36
C GLN A 451 -8.45 2.56 3.37
N ALA A 452 -8.60 1.38 2.77
CA ALA A 452 -9.71 1.05 1.88
C ALA A 452 -11.09 1.08 2.59
N ALA A 453 -11.13 1.07 3.92
CA ALA A 453 -12.37 1.23 4.69
C ALA A 453 -12.95 2.66 4.63
N PHE A 454 -12.14 3.66 4.30
CA PHE A 454 -12.56 5.06 4.27
C PHE A 454 -12.00 5.86 3.07
N ASP A 455 -11.52 5.15 2.04
CA ASP A 455 -10.99 5.75 0.81
C ASP A 455 -11.17 4.80 -0.38
N TRP A 456 -11.29 5.34 -1.59
CA TRP A 456 -11.46 4.55 -2.82
C TRP A 456 -10.14 4.07 -3.43
N THR A 457 -9.09 3.93 -2.61
CA THR A 457 -7.78 3.39 -3.03
C THR A 457 -7.86 1.98 -3.60
N TRP A 458 -8.92 1.23 -3.28
CA TRP A 458 -9.16 -0.10 -3.83
C TRP A 458 -9.36 -0.07 -5.35
N ASP A 459 -9.95 0.98 -5.90
CA ASP A 459 -10.21 1.11 -7.33
C ASP A 459 -8.93 1.41 -8.11
N VAL A 460 -7.86 1.87 -7.42
CA VAL A 460 -6.55 2.11 -8.03
C VAL A 460 -5.77 0.80 -8.13
N SER A 461 -5.94 0.09 -9.24
CA SER A 461 -5.49 -1.29 -9.46
C SER A 461 -4.00 -1.50 -9.21
N GLY A 462 -3.14 -0.54 -9.55
CA GLY A 462 -1.69 -0.64 -9.33
C GLY A 462 -1.30 -0.73 -7.86
N VAL A 463 -2.04 -0.04 -6.97
CA VAL A 463 -1.82 -0.08 -5.52
C VAL A 463 -2.48 -1.30 -4.89
N THR A 464 -3.69 -1.65 -5.37
CA THR A 464 -4.40 -2.86 -4.96
C THR A 464 -3.57 -4.11 -5.23
N VAL A 465 -2.99 -4.22 -6.41
CA VAL A 465 -2.09 -5.34 -6.79
C VAL A 465 -0.86 -5.42 -5.86
N ALA A 466 -0.29 -4.28 -5.44
CA ALA A 466 0.80 -4.27 -4.46
C ALA A 466 0.37 -4.86 -3.10
N ALA A 467 -0.80 -4.49 -2.61
CA ALA A 467 -1.36 -5.01 -1.36
C ALA A 467 -1.73 -6.51 -1.47
N LEU A 468 -2.30 -6.93 -2.60
CA LEU A 468 -2.66 -8.32 -2.88
C LEU A 468 -1.42 -9.22 -3.00
N ALA A 469 -0.30 -8.72 -3.53
CA ALA A 469 0.97 -9.45 -3.52
C ALA A 469 1.49 -9.68 -2.09
N CYS A 470 1.34 -8.69 -1.21
CA CYS A 470 1.63 -8.85 0.22
C CYS A 470 0.71 -9.88 0.87
N LEU A 471 -0.60 -9.82 0.60
CA LEU A 471 -1.59 -10.75 1.12
C LEU A 471 -1.30 -12.20 0.66
N ALA A 472 -0.92 -12.39 -0.60
CA ALA A 472 -0.52 -13.68 -1.14
C ALA A 472 0.76 -14.22 -0.48
N ALA A 473 1.74 -13.37 -0.18
CA ALA A 473 2.94 -13.74 0.56
C ALA A 473 2.60 -14.22 1.99
N VAL A 474 1.61 -13.59 2.64
CA VAL A 474 1.07 -14.04 3.93
C VAL A 474 0.38 -15.39 3.78
N ALA A 475 -0.56 -15.53 2.83
CA ALA A 475 -1.35 -16.75 2.60
C ALA A 475 -0.50 -18.00 2.33
N SER A 476 0.68 -17.80 1.72
CA SER A 476 1.60 -18.88 1.37
C SER A 476 2.64 -19.19 2.47
N SER A 477 2.65 -18.47 3.58
CA SER A 477 3.68 -18.59 4.62
C SER A 477 3.64 -19.93 5.36
N SER A 478 2.48 -20.58 5.45
CA SER A 478 2.31 -21.89 6.10
C SER A 478 2.92 -23.06 5.32
N SER A 479 3.18 -22.89 4.02
CA SER A 479 3.73 -23.96 3.17
C SER A 479 5.24 -24.17 3.37
N CYS A 480 5.94 -23.25 4.03
CA CYS A 480 7.40 -23.24 4.19
C CYS A 480 7.88 -23.82 5.54
N GLY A 481 6.99 -24.28 6.41
CA GLY A 481 7.32 -24.74 7.78
C GLY A 481 8.03 -26.07 7.88
N CYS A 482 8.37 -26.78 6.78
CA CYS A 482 9.01 -28.10 6.80
C CYS A 482 10.43 -28.15 6.22
N ARG A 483 11.12 -27.04 6.00
CA ARG A 483 12.52 -27.06 5.52
C ARG A 483 13.47 -26.14 6.28
N ASP A 484 13.31 -25.98 7.58
CA ASP A 484 14.45 -25.63 8.43
C ASP A 484 15.24 -26.91 8.72
N VAL A 485 16.01 -27.33 7.72
CA VAL A 485 17.08 -28.31 7.94
C VAL A 485 18.08 -27.66 8.90
N ARG A 486 18.11 -28.15 10.14
CA ARG A 486 19.19 -27.84 11.08
C ARG A 486 20.51 -28.22 10.40
N PRO A 487 21.48 -27.33 10.25
CA PRO A 487 22.81 -27.76 9.86
C PRO A 487 23.44 -28.48 11.07
N GLY A 488 23.72 -29.78 10.93
CA GLY A 488 24.56 -30.52 11.83
C GLY A 488 23.88 -31.63 12.65
N SER A 489 23.38 -32.69 11.97
CA SER A 489 23.43 -34.03 12.54
C SER A 489 24.29 -34.88 11.62
N PRO A 490 25.34 -35.56 12.14
CA PRO A 490 26.14 -36.50 11.35
C PRO A 490 25.30 -37.74 11.00
N PRO A 491 25.53 -38.35 9.84
CA PRO A 491 24.88 -39.62 9.48
C PRO A 491 25.31 -40.73 10.45
N ALA A 492 24.33 -41.50 10.91
CA ALA A 492 24.54 -42.74 11.62
C ALA A 492 24.93 -43.86 10.67
#